data_3ef99c58237ac1080055a276e41f3407
#
_entry.id   3ef99c58237ac1080055a276e41f3407
#
_cell.length_a   1.000
_cell.length_b   1.000
_cell.length_c   1.000
_cell.angle_alpha   90.00
_cell.angle_beta   90.00
_cell.angle_gamma   90.00
#
_symmetry.space_group_name_H-M   'P 1'
#
loop_
_entity.id
_entity.type
_entity.pdbx_description
1 polymer ?
#
loop_
_entity_poly.entity_id
_entity_poly.type
_entity_poly.pdbx_seq_one_letter_code
_entity_poly.pdbx_strand_id
1 'polypeptide(L)'
;MSGSHTPSSTAATTGAREMRLIATEEAYGDPVWLEALAKLPPNAGPEVAGLKSMMKIPMVGSRMSDFEARLREMDSLEVSMHLLSLSTPGVQVFESTQAVDLAIQLNDNLAALIKAHPDRFAGLGCVAPQDPAAAAREIKRAIGELGLNGILINSHTQGEYLDLEKYDAILAALVEVDAPLYLHPRIPPPNMVQPMLAYGLSGAAHGFAAEAGLHAVRLIMSGAFDRYPTLTVVLGHMGEGLPYFLWRLDRIYRLFFGTPVGTATGMVALKKRPSDYFRDNFYITTSGMFWEPTLKFAIEVLGEDRIMFAIDTPFEESDDAVEFIRSVPLAEDVRAKIAHQNAERVFRIEPV
;
A
#
# COMPACT_ATOMS: atom_id res chain seq x y z
N MET A 1 -64.53 -17.40 33.71
CA MET A 1 -64.02 -16.07 33.34
C MET A 1 -62.68 -15.89 33.99
N SER A 2 -61.60 -16.11 33.24
CA SER A 2 -60.25 -15.80 33.69
C SER A 2 -59.44 -15.51 32.45
N GLY A 3 -59.29 -14.24 32.21
CA GLY A 3 -58.47 -13.74 31.09
C GLY A 3 -57.00 -13.82 31.43
N SER A 4 -56.22 -14.55 30.66
CA SER A 4 -54.79 -14.57 30.71
C SER A 4 -54.21 -13.47 29.80
N HIS A 5 -53.66 -12.44 30.41
CA HIS A 5 -52.81 -11.46 29.71
C HIS A 5 -51.41 -12.04 29.55
N THR A 6 -50.99 -12.28 28.30
CA THR A 6 -49.61 -12.48 27.89
C THR A 6 -48.97 -11.12 27.61
N PRO A 7 -47.83 -10.78 28.21
CA PRO A 7 -47.08 -9.58 27.81
C PRO A 7 -46.31 -9.85 26.50
N SER A 8 -46.60 -9.04 25.50
CA SER A 8 -45.84 -8.96 24.25
C SER A 8 -44.44 -8.41 24.58
N SER A 9 -43.42 -9.25 24.49
CA SER A 9 -42.02 -8.84 24.52
C SER A 9 -41.65 -8.28 23.13
N THR A 10 -41.69 -6.98 22.99
CA THR A 10 -40.98 -6.28 21.90
C THR A 10 -39.49 -6.34 22.21
N ALA A 11 -38.81 -7.35 21.65
CA ALA A 11 -37.35 -7.34 21.55
C ALA A 11 -36.98 -6.15 20.66
N ALA A 12 -36.37 -5.14 21.26
CA ALA A 12 -35.70 -4.10 20.53
C ALA A 12 -34.51 -4.77 19.78
N THR A 13 -34.63 -4.91 18.48
CA THR A 13 -33.54 -5.17 17.59
C THR A 13 -32.62 -3.94 17.71
N THR A 14 -31.60 -4.03 18.56
CA THR A 14 -30.41 -3.17 18.47
C THR A 14 -29.85 -3.45 17.09
N GLY A 15 -30.09 -2.54 16.12
CA GLY A 15 -29.44 -2.58 14.82
C GLY A 15 -27.93 -2.63 15.07
N ALA A 16 -27.32 -3.77 14.75
CA ALA A 16 -25.88 -3.85 14.70
C ALA A 16 -25.45 -2.74 13.73
N ARG A 17 -24.68 -1.78 14.21
CA ARG A 17 -24.12 -0.72 13.37
C ARG A 17 -23.29 -1.44 12.31
N GLU A 18 -23.63 -1.24 11.06
CA GLU A 18 -22.92 -1.85 9.94
C GLU A 18 -21.44 -1.54 10.05
N MET A 19 -20.57 -2.56 9.92
CA MET A 19 -19.13 -2.38 10.11
C MET A 19 -18.56 -1.55 8.98
N ARG A 20 -17.93 -0.43 9.31
CA ARG A 20 -17.20 0.41 8.36
C ARG A 20 -16.07 -0.39 7.72
N LEU A 21 -15.93 -0.33 6.38
CA LEU A 21 -14.80 -0.91 5.65
C LEU A 21 -14.05 0.20 4.92
N ILE A 22 -12.76 0.35 5.22
CA ILE A 22 -11.84 1.26 4.50
C ILE A 22 -10.80 0.40 3.79
N ALA A 23 -10.90 0.31 2.47
CA ALA A 23 -9.95 -0.43 1.65
C ALA A 23 -8.76 0.47 1.28
N THR A 24 -7.54 0.02 1.59
CA THR A 24 -6.35 0.89 1.63
C THR A 24 -5.35 0.67 0.50
N GLU A 25 -5.64 -0.18 -0.49
CA GLU A 25 -4.79 -0.42 -1.67
C GLU A 25 -5.66 -0.51 -2.92
N GLU A 26 -6.13 0.67 -3.38
CA GLU A 26 -7.14 0.73 -4.42
C GLU A 26 -6.60 1.52 -5.62
N ALA A 27 -6.10 0.77 -6.62
CA ALA A 27 -5.45 1.38 -7.78
C ALA A 27 -6.45 2.10 -8.69
N TYR A 28 -6.02 3.21 -9.27
CA TYR A 28 -6.74 3.92 -10.32
C TYR A 28 -5.82 4.35 -11.46
N GLY A 29 -6.41 4.62 -12.61
CA GLY A 29 -5.75 5.17 -13.78
C GLY A 29 -6.33 6.53 -14.14
N ASP A 30 -5.53 7.58 -14.01
CA ASP A 30 -5.89 8.92 -14.48
C ASP A 30 -5.83 9.00 -16.01
N PRO A 31 -6.79 9.63 -16.69
CA PRO A 31 -6.78 9.77 -18.15
C PRO A 31 -5.50 10.41 -18.70
N VAL A 32 -4.93 11.41 -18.03
CA VAL A 32 -3.68 12.08 -18.44
C VAL A 32 -2.50 11.12 -18.36
N TRP A 33 -2.42 10.32 -17.30
CA TRP A 33 -1.40 9.30 -17.14
C TRP A 33 -1.54 8.18 -18.18
N LEU A 34 -2.76 7.69 -18.41
CA LEU A 34 -3.03 6.66 -19.42
C LEU A 34 -2.65 7.14 -20.84
N GLU A 35 -2.93 8.40 -21.16
CA GLU A 35 -2.51 9.00 -22.43
C GLU A 35 -0.98 9.11 -22.55
N ALA A 36 -0.30 9.52 -21.46
CA ALA A 36 1.16 9.58 -21.42
C ALA A 36 1.79 8.17 -21.58
N LEU A 37 1.25 7.15 -20.89
CA LEU A 37 1.67 5.76 -21.07
C LEU A 37 1.46 5.24 -22.48
N ALA A 38 0.34 5.62 -23.13
CA ALA A 38 0.05 5.19 -24.49
C ALA A 38 1.11 5.69 -25.48
N LYS A 39 1.71 6.86 -25.23
CA LYS A 39 2.76 7.48 -26.06
C LYS A 39 4.16 6.85 -25.85
N LEU A 40 4.35 6.07 -24.79
CA LEU A 40 5.62 5.38 -24.57
C LEU A 40 5.86 4.33 -25.67
N PRO A 41 7.13 4.16 -26.09
CA PRO A 41 7.47 3.21 -27.15
C PRO A 41 7.17 1.77 -26.73
N PRO A 42 6.97 0.84 -27.67
CA PRO A 42 6.64 -0.57 -27.35
C PRO A 42 7.69 -1.28 -26.46
N ASN A 43 8.92 -0.81 -26.48
CA ASN A 43 10.03 -1.32 -25.68
C ASN A 43 10.26 -0.54 -24.37
N ALA A 44 9.31 0.26 -23.91
CA ALA A 44 9.40 1.01 -22.65
C ALA A 44 9.46 0.10 -21.37
N GLY A 45 9.33 -1.20 -21.56
CA GLY A 45 9.51 -2.21 -20.52
C GLY A 45 8.32 -3.17 -20.39
N PRO A 46 8.54 -4.34 -19.79
CA PRO A 46 7.50 -5.37 -19.66
C PRO A 46 6.31 -4.90 -18.82
N GLU A 47 6.52 -4.03 -17.87
CA GLU A 47 5.50 -3.49 -16.96
C GLU A 47 4.48 -2.61 -17.71
N VAL A 48 4.96 -1.69 -18.54
CA VAL A 48 4.09 -0.86 -19.40
C VAL A 48 3.31 -1.73 -20.40
N ALA A 49 3.97 -2.72 -20.99
CA ALA A 49 3.32 -3.66 -21.89
C ALA A 49 2.26 -4.52 -21.17
N GLY A 50 2.56 -4.98 -19.96
CA GLY A 50 1.65 -5.73 -19.10
C GLY A 50 0.40 -4.92 -18.77
N LEU A 51 0.56 -3.70 -18.25
CA LEU A 51 -0.57 -2.81 -17.93
C LEU A 51 -1.43 -2.53 -19.17
N LYS A 52 -0.81 -2.17 -20.31
CA LYS A 52 -1.56 -1.97 -21.57
C LYS A 52 -2.37 -3.20 -21.99
N SER A 53 -1.89 -4.40 -21.65
CA SER A 53 -2.61 -5.65 -21.94
C SER A 53 -3.75 -5.87 -20.95
N MET A 54 -3.54 -5.61 -19.67
CA MET A 54 -4.57 -5.72 -18.62
C MET A 54 -5.71 -4.73 -18.83
N MET A 55 -5.41 -3.50 -19.24
CA MET A 55 -6.42 -2.47 -19.56
C MET A 55 -7.37 -2.89 -20.71
N LYS A 56 -6.99 -3.87 -21.54
CA LYS A 56 -7.88 -4.44 -22.58
C LYS A 56 -8.89 -5.44 -22.02
N ILE A 57 -8.71 -5.90 -20.79
CA ILE A 57 -9.69 -6.72 -20.07
C ILE A 57 -10.80 -5.76 -19.62
N PRO A 58 -12.05 -5.89 -20.11
CA PRO A 58 -13.09 -4.88 -19.89
C PRO A 58 -13.32 -4.56 -18.41
N MET A 59 -13.32 -5.57 -17.56
CA MET A 59 -13.51 -5.42 -16.12
C MET A 59 -12.38 -4.59 -15.48
N VAL A 60 -11.12 -4.89 -15.79
CA VAL A 60 -9.96 -4.15 -15.26
C VAL A 60 -9.96 -2.70 -15.76
N GLY A 61 -10.17 -2.49 -17.07
CA GLY A 61 -10.21 -1.15 -17.66
C GLY A 61 -11.31 -0.27 -17.09
N SER A 62 -12.51 -0.82 -16.87
CA SER A 62 -13.64 -0.11 -16.26
C SER A 62 -13.34 0.22 -14.80
N ARG A 63 -12.97 -0.76 -13.98
CA ARG A 63 -12.64 -0.55 -12.55
C ARG A 63 -11.48 0.42 -12.36
N MET A 64 -10.56 0.53 -13.33
CA MET A 64 -9.40 1.43 -13.24
C MET A 64 -9.79 2.91 -13.35
N SER A 65 -10.77 3.26 -14.18
CA SER A 65 -11.03 4.67 -14.54
C SER A 65 -12.49 5.10 -14.48
N ASP A 66 -13.45 4.19 -14.31
CA ASP A 66 -14.87 4.50 -14.15
C ASP A 66 -15.24 4.60 -12.66
N PHE A 67 -15.13 5.81 -12.11
CA PHE A 67 -15.41 6.05 -10.69
C PHE A 67 -16.90 5.87 -10.34
N GLU A 68 -17.81 6.09 -11.27
CA GLU A 68 -19.22 5.83 -11.06
C GLU A 68 -19.51 4.32 -10.94
N ALA A 69 -18.84 3.50 -11.75
CA ALA A 69 -18.92 2.05 -11.61
C ALA A 69 -18.32 1.59 -10.29
N ARG A 70 -17.18 2.17 -9.90
CA ARG A 70 -16.52 1.90 -8.61
C ARG A 70 -17.41 2.24 -7.42
N LEU A 71 -18.07 3.39 -7.42
CA LEU A 71 -19.00 3.78 -6.36
C LEU A 71 -20.17 2.79 -6.25
N ARG A 72 -20.75 2.37 -7.39
CA ARG A 72 -21.82 1.35 -7.39
C ARG A 72 -21.34 0.00 -6.83
N GLU A 73 -20.13 -0.42 -7.14
CA GLU A 73 -19.52 -1.64 -6.59
C GLU A 73 -19.32 -1.51 -5.07
N MET A 74 -18.74 -0.39 -4.62
CA MET A 74 -18.60 -0.09 -3.19
C MET A 74 -19.94 -0.11 -2.46
N ASP A 75 -20.99 0.46 -3.06
CA ASP A 75 -22.34 0.46 -2.47
C ASP A 75 -22.90 -0.97 -2.37
N SER A 76 -22.73 -1.78 -3.40
CA SER A 76 -23.23 -3.17 -3.41
C SER A 76 -22.55 -4.07 -2.38
N LEU A 77 -21.29 -3.75 -2.03
CA LEU A 77 -20.48 -4.49 -1.08
C LEU A 77 -20.39 -3.82 0.30
N GLU A 78 -21.08 -2.68 0.47
CA GLU A 78 -21.05 -1.88 1.70
C GLU A 78 -19.61 -1.49 2.11
N VAL A 79 -18.75 -1.23 1.11
CA VAL A 79 -17.42 -0.66 1.35
C VAL A 79 -17.55 0.85 1.49
N SER A 80 -17.19 1.35 2.66
CA SER A 80 -17.40 2.75 3.01
C SER A 80 -16.47 3.69 2.25
N MET A 81 -15.20 3.33 2.12
CA MET A 81 -14.18 4.20 1.53
C MET A 81 -13.09 3.41 0.83
N HIS A 82 -12.61 3.94 -0.30
CA HIS A 82 -11.39 3.52 -0.96
C HIS A 82 -10.28 4.57 -0.78
N LEU A 83 -9.09 4.14 -0.37
CA LEU A 83 -7.88 4.94 -0.40
C LEU A 83 -7.23 4.74 -1.78
N LEU A 84 -7.43 5.71 -2.66
CA LEU A 84 -7.03 5.64 -4.05
C LEU A 84 -5.53 5.90 -4.22
N SER A 85 -4.89 5.16 -5.11
CA SER A 85 -3.49 5.35 -5.47
C SER A 85 -3.25 5.13 -6.97
N LEU A 86 -2.32 5.90 -7.56
CA LEU A 86 -1.97 5.72 -8.97
C LEU A 86 -1.37 4.32 -9.18
N SER A 87 -1.96 3.57 -10.11
CA SER A 87 -1.52 2.21 -10.42
C SER A 87 -0.04 2.14 -10.82
N THR A 88 0.58 0.99 -10.56
CA THR A 88 1.91 0.66 -11.11
C THR A 88 1.87 0.74 -12.67
N PRO A 89 2.92 1.23 -13.33
CA PRO A 89 4.23 1.63 -12.84
C PRO A 89 4.35 3.09 -12.36
N GLY A 90 3.26 3.80 -12.15
CA GLY A 90 3.26 5.19 -11.71
C GLY A 90 3.96 6.14 -12.69
N VAL A 91 4.53 7.21 -12.16
CA VAL A 91 5.31 8.18 -12.96
C VAL A 91 6.78 7.79 -13.10
N GLN A 92 7.22 6.73 -12.44
CA GLN A 92 8.63 6.32 -12.36
C GLN A 92 9.19 5.73 -13.67
N VAL A 93 8.34 5.51 -14.68
CA VAL A 93 8.75 5.04 -16.03
C VAL A 93 9.06 6.17 -17.02
N PHE A 94 8.74 7.41 -16.65
CA PHE A 94 8.99 8.57 -17.50
C PHE A 94 10.34 9.22 -17.20
N GLU A 95 10.82 10.04 -18.14
CA GLU A 95 11.96 10.91 -17.92
C GLU A 95 11.67 11.91 -16.78
N SER A 96 12.73 12.32 -16.07
CA SER A 96 12.62 13.06 -14.81
C SER A 96 11.71 14.28 -14.89
N THR A 97 11.89 15.15 -15.89
CA THR A 97 11.06 16.37 -16.05
C THR A 97 9.60 16.01 -16.27
N GLN A 98 9.32 15.07 -17.18
CA GLN A 98 7.95 14.62 -17.46
C GLN A 98 7.32 13.95 -16.24
N ALA A 99 8.07 13.17 -15.49
CA ALA A 99 7.61 12.50 -14.27
C ALA A 99 7.20 13.51 -13.19
N VAL A 100 7.96 14.59 -13.01
CA VAL A 100 7.66 15.68 -12.08
C VAL A 100 6.37 16.40 -12.48
N ASP A 101 6.26 16.81 -13.75
CA ASP A 101 5.07 17.53 -14.25
C ASP A 101 3.81 16.66 -14.13
N LEU A 102 3.92 15.36 -14.48
CA LEU A 102 2.82 14.41 -14.31
C LEU A 102 2.44 14.23 -12.85
N ALA A 103 3.40 14.06 -11.95
CA ALA A 103 3.10 13.87 -10.53
C ALA A 103 2.27 15.04 -9.97
N ILE A 104 2.65 16.28 -10.28
CA ILE A 104 1.93 17.49 -9.88
C ILE A 104 0.48 17.45 -10.41
N GLN A 105 0.32 17.24 -11.71
CA GLN A 105 -1.01 17.23 -12.35
C GLN A 105 -1.90 16.10 -11.80
N LEU A 106 -1.34 14.90 -11.60
CA LEU A 106 -2.09 13.74 -11.12
C LEU A 106 -2.53 13.91 -9.67
N ASN A 107 -1.71 14.52 -8.83
CA ASN A 107 -2.08 14.84 -7.46
C ASN A 107 -3.20 15.90 -7.39
N ASP A 108 -3.16 16.91 -8.27
CA ASP A 108 -4.24 17.90 -8.39
C ASP A 108 -5.56 17.24 -8.82
N ASN A 109 -5.50 16.34 -9.80
CA ASN A 109 -6.67 15.59 -10.27
C ASN A 109 -7.24 14.68 -9.17
N LEU A 110 -6.37 13.96 -8.44
CA LEU A 110 -6.78 13.12 -7.31
C LEU A 110 -7.44 13.94 -6.20
N ALA A 111 -6.86 15.07 -5.84
CA ALA A 111 -7.44 15.96 -4.83
C ALA A 111 -8.81 16.52 -5.27
N ALA A 112 -8.97 16.84 -6.55
CA ALA A 112 -10.26 17.27 -7.10
C ALA A 112 -11.32 16.14 -7.04
N LEU A 113 -10.93 14.91 -7.36
CA LEU A 113 -11.81 13.73 -7.26
C LEU A 113 -12.25 13.48 -5.81
N ILE A 114 -11.31 13.51 -4.85
CA ILE A 114 -11.61 13.33 -3.43
C ILE A 114 -12.55 14.43 -2.93
N LYS A 115 -12.32 15.67 -3.35
CA LYS A 115 -13.19 16.79 -3.00
C LYS A 115 -14.64 16.63 -3.53
N ALA A 116 -14.80 15.94 -4.65
CA ALA A 116 -16.14 15.64 -5.20
C ALA A 116 -16.85 14.51 -4.43
N HIS A 117 -16.10 13.61 -3.79
CA HIS A 117 -16.63 12.44 -3.06
C HIS A 117 -15.90 12.23 -1.73
N PRO A 118 -15.90 13.21 -0.80
CA PRO A 118 -15.07 13.20 0.40
C PRO A 118 -15.39 12.08 1.38
N ASP A 119 -16.63 11.58 1.36
CA ASP A 119 -17.09 10.48 2.23
C ASP A 119 -16.78 9.10 1.64
N ARG A 120 -16.30 9.03 0.39
CA ARG A 120 -16.10 7.78 -0.34
C ARG A 120 -14.65 7.54 -0.75
N PHE A 121 -13.88 8.60 -0.96
CA PHE A 121 -12.49 8.51 -1.38
C PHE A 121 -11.55 9.28 -0.48
N ALA A 122 -10.44 8.65 -0.16
CA ALA A 122 -9.20 9.23 0.33
C ALA A 122 -8.10 8.95 -0.70
N GLY A 123 -6.89 9.51 -0.56
CA GLY A 123 -5.90 9.33 -1.62
C GLY A 123 -4.45 9.40 -1.19
N LEU A 124 -3.63 8.64 -1.90
CA LEU A 124 -2.17 8.67 -1.81
C LEU A 124 -1.60 9.43 -3.01
N GLY A 125 -0.84 10.47 -2.74
CA GLY A 125 -0.15 11.21 -3.78
C GLY A 125 0.96 10.38 -4.42
N CYS A 126 1.27 10.65 -5.68
CA CYS A 126 2.43 10.11 -6.37
C CYS A 126 3.53 11.17 -6.48
N VAL A 127 4.78 10.76 -6.54
CA VAL A 127 5.95 11.65 -6.70
C VAL A 127 6.92 11.07 -7.72
N ALA A 128 7.84 11.89 -8.20
CA ALA A 128 8.89 11.50 -9.15
C ALA A 128 10.24 11.34 -8.44
N PRO A 129 10.60 10.14 -7.92
CA PRO A 129 11.87 9.94 -7.24
C PRO A 129 13.09 10.15 -8.14
N GLN A 130 12.90 10.21 -9.47
CA GLN A 130 13.93 10.58 -10.45
C GLN A 130 14.55 11.97 -10.17
N ASP A 131 13.77 12.89 -9.55
CA ASP A 131 14.25 14.15 -8.98
C ASP A 131 13.87 14.20 -7.49
N PRO A 132 14.75 13.75 -6.58
CA PRO A 132 14.44 13.70 -5.16
C PRO A 132 14.09 15.05 -4.53
N ALA A 133 14.66 16.15 -5.04
CA ALA A 133 14.35 17.49 -4.55
C ALA A 133 12.95 17.93 -4.99
N ALA A 134 12.55 17.66 -6.22
CA ALA A 134 11.19 17.92 -6.69
C ALA A 134 10.17 17.02 -5.96
N ALA A 135 10.50 15.74 -5.79
CA ALA A 135 9.67 14.79 -5.03
C ALA A 135 9.43 15.28 -3.58
N ALA A 136 10.48 15.76 -2.90
CA ALA A 136 10.36 16.29 -1.54
C ALA A 136 9.45 17.54 -1.47
N ARG A 137 9.50 18.42 -2.47
CA ARG A 137 8.59 19.57 -2.56
C ARG A 137 7.15 19.11 -2.80
N GLU A 138 6.96 18.16 -3.70
CA GLU A 138 5.63 17.64 -4.04
C GLU A 138 5.00 16.88 -2.88
N ILE A 139 5.77 16.13 -2.07
CA ILE A 139 5.30 15.51 -0.82
C ILE A 139 4.68 16.58 0.10
N LYS A 140 5.40 17.68 0.32
CA LYS A 140 4.93 18.76 1.20
C LYS A 140 3.66 19.42 0.66
N ARG A 141 3.59 19.63 -0.67
CA ARG A 141 2.41 20.19 -1.33
C ARG A 141 1.22 19.23 -1.26
N ALA A 142 1.43 17.97 -1.60
CA ALA A 142 0.38 16.95 -1.63
C ALA A 142 -0.30 16.78 -0.26
N ILE A 143 0.48 16.76 0.80
CA ILE A 143 -0.04 16.61 2.17
C ILE A 143 -0.54 17.95 2.73
N GLY A 144 0.27 19.02 2.63
CA GLY A 144 -0.01 20.29 3.30
C GLY A 144 -1.03 21.18 2.57
N GLU A 145 -1.07 21.16 1.24
CA GLU A 145 -1.95 22.02 0.45
C GLU A 145 -3.14 21.28 -0.16
N LEU A 146 -2.91 20.04 -0.67
CA LEU A 146 -3.96 19.26 -1.31
C LEU A 146 -4.74 18.38 -0.31
N GLY A 147 -4.20 18.13 0.88
CA GLY A 147 -4.85 17.33 1.91
C GLY A 147 -4.87 15.83 1.61
N LEU A 148 -3.92 15.32 0.80
CA LEU A 148 -3.79 13.89 0.56
C LEU A 148 -3.30 13.14 1.81
N ASN A 149 -3.63 11.88 1.93
CA ASN A 149 -3.52 11.09 3.16
C ASN A 149 -2.16 10.38 3.34
N GLY A 150 -1.31 10.41 2.33
CA GLY A 150 0.02 9.80 2.30
C GLY A 150 0.60 9.82 0.90
N ILE A 151 1.73 9.14 0.71
CA ILE A 151 2.43 9.07 -0.58
C ILE A 151 2.63 7.60 -0.96
N LEU A 152 2.31 7.26 -2.21
CA LEU A 152 2.64 5.95 -2.77
C LEU A 152 3.87 6.07 -3.68
N ILE A 153 4.82 5.16 -3.50
CA ILE A 153 5.96 4.96 -4.40
C ILE A 153 5.96 3.50 -4.86
N ASN A 154 5.95 3.31 -6.18
CA ASN A 154 6.03 1.97 -6.77
C ASN A 154 7.49 1.48 -6.69
N SER A 155 7.86 1.00 -5.53
CA SER A 155 9.16 0.44 -5.14
C SER A 155 10.36 1.08 -5.84
N HIS A 156 11.14 0.33 -6.64
CA HIS A 156 12.36 0.85 -7.23
C HIS A 156 12.12 1.93 -8.30
N THR A 157 13.03 2.88 -8.40
CA THR A 157 13.07 3.86 -9.49
C THR A 157 14.30 3.59 -10.35
N GLN A 158 14.08 3.09 -11.57
CA GLN A 158 15.15 2.72 -12.52
C GLN A 158 16.18 1.72 -11.93
N GLY A 159 15.73 0.81 -11.05
CA GLY A 159 16.57 -0.19 -10.40
C GLY A 159 17.25 0.27 -9.11
N GLU A 160 16.97 1.47 -8.64
CA GLU A 160 17.49 2.03 -7.39
C GLU A 160 16.40 2.10 -6.32
N TYR A 161 16.81 2.03 -5.05
CA TYR A 161 15.95 1.93 -3.89
C TYR A 161 16.11 3.13 -2.96
N LEU A 162 15.10 3.45 -2.17
CA LEU A 162 15.03 4.64 -1.31
C LEU A 162 16.04 4.66 -0.15
N ASP A 163 16.75 3.57 0.08
CA ASP A 163 17.85 3.51 1.07
C ASP A 163 19.13 4.26 0.64
N LEU A 164 19.24 4.62 -0.63
CA LEU A 164 20.39 5.38 -1.13
C LEU A 164 20.33 6.85 -0.66
N GLU A 165 21.48 7.41 -0.29
CA GLU A 165 21.63 8.77 0.26
C GLU A 165 20.97 9.86 -0.59
N LYS A 166 20.97 9.72 -1.92
CA LYS A 166 20.33 10.69 -2.81
C LYS A 166 18.80 10.83 -2.59
N TYR A 167 18.16 9.81 -2.00
CA TYR A 167 16.74 9.82 -1.69
C TYR A 167 16.42 10.30 -0.27
N ASP A 168 17.42 10.66 0.54
CA ASP A 168 17.21 11.14 1.91
C ASP A 168 16.26 12.35 1.98
N ALA A 169 16.24 13.21 0.95
CA ALA A 169 15.31 14.33 0.87
C ALA A 169 13.84 13.88 0.83
N ILE A 170 13.54 12.74 0.22
CA ILE A 170 12.19 12.13 0.17
C ILE A 170 11.80 11.64 1.57
N LEU A 171 12.68 10.85 2.21
CA LEU A 171 12.42 10.31 3.55
C LEU A 171 12.27 11.43 4.58
N ALA A 172 13.12 12.47 4.50
CA ALA A 172 13.04 13.64 5.36
C ALA A 172 11.71 14.40 5.18
N ALA A 173 11.26 14.60 3.93
CA ALA A 173 10.01 15.28 3.64
C ALA A 173 8.79 14.52 4.17
N LEU A 174 8.76 13.18 4.02
CA LEU A 174 7.70 12.33 4.58
C LEU A 174 7.59 12.50 6.10
N VAL A 175 8.73 12.46 6.79
CA VAL A 175 8.78 12.63 8.25
C VAL A 175 8.39 14.04 8.67
N GLU A 176 8.81 15.08 7.93
CA GLU A 176 8.50 16.50 8.24
C GLU A 176 7.01 16.76 8.20
N VAL A 177 6.28 16.17 7.24
CA VAL A 177 4.82 16.33 7.14
C VAL A 177 4.04 15.19 7.81
N ASP A 178 4.77 14.27 8.47
CA ASP A 178 4.22 13.08 9.15
C ASP A 178 3.30 12.26 8.21
N ALA A 179 3.73 12.03 6.97
CA ALA A 179 3.00 11.28 5.97
C ALA A 179 3.47 9.83 5.90
N PRO A 180 2.56 8.83 5.87
CA PRO A 180 2.93 7.45 5.61
C PRO A 180 3.39 7.29 4.15
N LEU A 181 4.43 6.47 3.98
CA LEU A 181 4.89 5.96 2.69
C LEU A 181 4.20 4.63 2.41
N TYR A 182 3.36 4.56 1.37
CA TYR A 182 2.91 3.28 0.84
C TYR A 182 3.95 2.79 -0.17
N LEU A 183 4.68 1.74 0.18
CA LEU A 183 5.68 1.10 -0.66
C LEU A 183 5.01 -0.01 -1.47
N HIS A 184 4.54 0.34 -2.66
CA HIS A 184 3.79 -0.56 -3.53
C HIS A 184 4.73 -1.37 -4.43
N PRO A 185 4.49 -2.65 -4.69
CA PRO A 185 5.32 -3.46 -5.56
C PRO A 185 5.26 -3.03 -7.03
N ARG A 186 6.27 -3.47 -7.77
CA ARG A 186 6.33 -3.41 -9.23
C ARG A 186 7.17 -4.58 -9.78
N ILE A 187 7.19 -4.74 -11.11
CA ILE A 187 8.06 -5.74 -11.74
C ILE A 187 9.53 -5.50 -11.33
N PRO A 188 10.24 -6.53 -10.86
CA PRO A 188 11.64 -6.40 -10.44
C PRO A 188 12.53 -5.78 -11.53
N PRO A 189 13.60 -5.05 -11.14
CA PRO A 189 14.50 -4.42 -12.09
C PRO A 189 15.25 -5.45 -12.96
N PRO A 190 15.84 -5.04 -14.11
CA PRO A 190 16.44 -5.94 -15.09
C PRO A 190 17.47 -6.93 -14.53
N ASN A 191 18.22 -6.54 -13.51
CA ASN A 191 19.21 -7.40 -12.84
C ASN A 191 18.60 -8.46 -11.90
N MET A 192 17.32 -8.37 -11.57
CA MET A 192 16.62 -9.29 -10.68
C MET A 192 15.55 -10.12 -11.41
N VAL A 193 14.91 -9.57 -12.44
CA VAL A 193 13.73 -10.16 -13.09
C VAL A 193 14.05 -11.38 -13.96
N GLN A 194 15.28 -11.51 -14.48
CA GLN A 194 15.62 -12.54 -15.49
C GLN A 194 15.18 -13.98 -15.13
N PRO A 195 15.47 -14.50 -13.93
CA PRO A 195 15.02 -15.85 -13.57
C PRO A 195 13.50 -15.95 -13.36
N MET A 196 12.79 -14.83 -13.27
CA MET A 196 11.35 -14.77 -13.01
C MET A 196 10.52 -14.62 -14.31
N LEU A 197 11.16 -14.44 -15.47
CA LEU A 197 10.43 -14.25 -16.73
C LEU A 197 9.68 -15.52 -17.18
N ALA A 198 10.13 -16.69 -16.74
CA ALA A 198 9.43 -17.95 -16.99
C ALA A 198 8.27 -18.13 -16.01
N TYR A 199 7.26 -18.89 -16.45
CA TYR A 199 6.13 -19.34 -15.63
C TYR A 199 5.28 -18.23 -14.99
N GLY A 200 5.34 -17.00 -15.51
CA GLY A 200 4.57 -15.87 -14.99
C GLY A 200 5.02 -15.35 -13.62
N LEU A 201 6.26 -15.62 -13.20
CA LEU A 201 6.74 -15.31 -11.85
C LEU A 201 7.16 -13.86 -11.65
N SER A 202 7.29 -13.06 -12.71
CA SER A 202 7.78 -11.68 -12.61
C SER A 202 6.77 -10.67 -12.02
N GLY A 203 5.48 -11.03 -12.01
CA GLY A 203 4.40 -10.18 -11.47
C GLY A 203 3.93 -10.64 -10.09
N ALA A 204 2.61 -10.51 -9.85
CA ALA A 204 1.94 -10.75 -8.57
C ALA A 204 2.17 -12.16 -7.99
N ALA A 205 2.41 -13.18 -8.84
CA ALA A 205 2.63 -14.52 -8.33
C ALA A 205 3.87 -14.66 -7.42
N HIS A 206 4.92 -13.85 -7.63
CA HIS A 206 6.14 -13.89 -6.79
C HIS A 206 7.02 -12.64 -6.91
N GLY A 207 7.23 -12.11 -8.11
CA GLY A 207 8.21 -11.06 -8.38
C GLY A 207 7.94 -9.78 -7.59
N PHE A 208 6.68 -9.39 -7.47
CA PHE A 208 6.26 -8.23 -6.71
C PHE A 208 6.66 -8.34 -5.24
N ALA A 209 6.30 -9.44 -4.59
CA ALA A 209 6.64 -9.68 -3.20
C ALA A 209 8.16 -9.73 -2.98
N ALA A 210 8.89 -10.41 -3.86
CA ALA A 210 10.34 -10.51 -3.76
C ALA A 210 11.04 -9.14 -3.90
N GLU A 211 10.51 -8.26 -4.74
CA GLU A 211 11.08 -6.94 -5.02
C GLU A 211 10.73 -5.92 -3.92
N ALA A 212 9.44 -5.76 -3.57
CA ALA A 212 9.03 -4.84 -2.53
C ALA A 212 9.54 -5.27 -1.15
N GLY A 213 9.52 -6.58 -0.87
CA GLY A 213 10.14 -7.14 0.33
C GLY A 213 11.64 -6.84 0.43
N LEU A 214 12.39 -6.96 -0.67
CA LEU A 214 13.79 -6.55 -0.72
C LEU A 214 13.95 -5.06 -0.39
N HIS A 215 13.13 -4.18 -0.98
CA HIS A 215 13.18 -2.74 -0.72
C HIS A 215 12.96 -2.43 0.76
N ALA A 216 11.93 -3.01 1.37
CA ALA A 216 11.66 -2.84 2.79
C ALA A 216 12.81 -3.31 3.69
N VAL A 217 13.41 -4.48 3.39
CA VAL A 217 14.60 -4.97 4.11
C VAL A 217 15.79 -4.04 3.91
N ARG A 218 15.98 -3.47 2.72
CA ARG A 218 17.04 -2.49 2.45
C ARG A 218 16.88 -1.23 3.30
N LEU A 219 15.65 -0.68 3.42
CA LEU A 219 15.36 0.45 4.32
C LEU A 219 15.72 0.12 5.77
N ILE A 220 15.38 -1.08 6.26
CA ILE A 220 15.75 -1.53 7.60
C ILE A 220 17.28 -1.62 7.74
N MET A 221 17.92 -2.37 6.85
CA MET A 221 19.31 -2.74 6.99
C MET A 221 20.29 -1.58 6.68
N SER A 222 19.84 -0.54 5.98
CA SER A 222 20.61 0.69 5.75
C SER A 222 20.62 1.65 6.94
N GLY A 223 19.83 1.36 7.99
CA GLY A 223 19.65 2.27 9.12
C GLY A 223 18.80 3.50 8.79
N ALA A 224 17.93 3.44 7.76
CA ALA A 224 17.01 4.53 7.43
C ALA A 224 16.14 4.91 8.63
N PHE A 225 15.61 3.91 9.37
CA PHE A 225 14.80 4.15 10.55
C PHE A 225 15.59 4.64 11.78
N ASP A 226 16.90 4.53 11.77
CA ASP A 226 17.74 5.19 12.77
C ASP A 226 17.92 6.67 12.51
N ARG A 227 17.89 7.08 11.23
CA ARG A 227 17.90 8.48 10.78
C ARG A 227 16.50 9.10 10.86
N TYR A 228 15.47 8.32 10.55
CA TYR A 228 14.07 8.72 10.44
C TYR A 228 13.17 7.83 11.32
N PRO A 229 13.26 7.95 12.66
CA PRO A 229 12.62 6.99 13.57
C PRO A 229 11.07 7.04 13.55
N THR A 230 10.49 8.12 13.08
CA THR A 230 9.03 8.29 12.95
C THR A 230 8.50 7.96 11.55
N LEU A 231 9.38 7.62 10.61
CA LEU A 231 8.96 7.22 9.27
C LEU A 231 8.03 6.01 9.35
N THR A 232 6.82 6.17 8.83
CA THR A 232 5.82 5.11 8.71
C THR A 232 5.81 4.57 7.29
N VAL A 233 5.92 3.23 7.14
CA VAL A 233 5.85 2.54 5.86
C VAL A 233 4.68 1.56 5.86
N VAL A 234 3.92 1.52 4.78
CA VAL A 234 2.86 0.54 4.56
C VAL A 234 3.28 -0.40 3.44
N LEU A 235 3.11 -1.70 3.65
CA LEU A 235 3.34 -2.75 2.66
C LEU A 235 2.05 -3.49 2.38
N GLY A 236 1.77 -3.79 1.13
CA GLY A 236 0.70 -4.64 0.70
C GLY A 236 0.87 -6.13 1.07
N HIS A 237 -0.06 -6.95 0.63
CA HIS A 237 0.06 -8.41 0.48
C HIS A 237 0.59 -9.13 1.74
N MET A 238 0.02 -8.79 2.92
CA MET A 238 0.49 -9.30 4.23
C MET A 238 1.99 -9.04 4.48
N GLY A 239 2.49 -7.88 4.01
CA GLY A 239 3.87 -7.44 4.25
C GLY A 239 4.89 -8.17 3.40
N GLU A 240 4.52 -8.57 2.18
CA GLU A 240 5.40 -9.16 1.16
C GLU A 240 6.18 -10.38 1.69
N GLY A 241 5.55 -11.16 2.58
CA GLY A 241 6.15 -12.35 3.20
C GLY A 241 7.19 -12.04 4.29
N LEU A 242 7.51 -10.79 4.57
CA LEU A 242 8.54 -10.41 5.55
C LEU A 242 8.23 -10.86 6.98
N PRO A 243 6.98 -10.86 7.48
CA PRO A 243 6.69 -11.37 8.82
C PRO A 243 7.25 -12.77 9.08
N TYR A 244 7.26 -13.63 8.05
CA TYR A 244 7.81 -14.97 8.12
C TYR A 244 9.34 -15.00 8.31
N PHE A 245 10.05 -13.99 7.80
CA PHE A 245 11.52 -13.95 7.79
C PHE A 245 12.15 -13.14 8.94
N LEU A 246 11.37 -12.43 9.77
CA LEU A 246 11.89 -11.50 10.78
C LEU A 246 12.92 -12.15 11.73
N TRP A 247 12.62 -13.35 12.24
CA TRP A 247 13.55 -14.09 13.08
C TRP A 247 14.88 -14.38 12.37
N ARG A 248 14.81 -14.71 11.07
CA ARG A 248 16.00 -15.02 10.25
C ARG A 248 16.86 -13.78 10.04
N LEU A 249 16.25 -12.62 9.80
CA LEU A 249 16.95 -11.35 9.69
C LEU A 249 17.70 -11.01 10.97
N ASP A 250 17.05 -11.08 12.12
CA ASP A 250 17.68 -10.83 13.43
C ASP A 250 18.83 -11.81 13.69
N ARG A 251 18.62 -13.10 13.40
CA ARG A 251 19.63 -14.13 13.62
C ARG A 251 20.88 -13.89 12.78
N ILE A 252 20.71 -13.55 11.52
CA ILE A 252 21.85 -13.32 10.59
C ILE A 252 22.54 -12.00 10.91
N TYR A 253 21.80 -10.94 11.20
CA TYR A 253 22.37 -9.67 11.63
C TYR A 253 23.25 -9.88 12.88
N ARG A 254 22.74 -10.49 13.93
CA ARG A 254 23.49 -10.76 15.16
C ARG A 254 24.73 -11.66 14.95
N LEU A 255 24.64 -12.60 13.99
CA LEU A 255 25.75 -13.54 13.74
C LEU A 255 26.92 -12.88 13.03
N PHE A 256 26.65 -11.98 12.09
CA PHE A 256 27.68 -11.46 11.19
C PHE A 256 28.06 -10.00 11.45
N PHE A 257 27.21 -9.19 12.08
CA PHE A 257 27.56 -7.81 12.40
C PHE A 257 28.82 -7.75 13.27
N GLY A 258 29.76 -6.88 12.92
CA GLY A 258 31.05 -6.74 13.62
C GLY A 258 32.08 -7.82 13.29
N THR A 259 31.79 -8.76 12.38
CA THR A 259 32.73 -9.76 11.88
C THR A 259 33.33 -9.34 10.53
N PRO A 260 34.43 -9.98 10.08
CA PRO A 260 34.97 -9.73 8.72
C PRO A 260 33.93 -9.98 7.61
N VAL A 261 33.02 -10.96 7.77
CA VAL A 261 31.94 -11.23 6.82
C VAL A 261 30.96 -10.07 6.78
N GLY A 262 30.50 -9.57 7.92
CA GLY A 262 29.60 -8.43 8.00
C GLY A 262 30.22 -7.17 7.38
N THR A 263 31.50 -6.90 7.65
CA THR A 263 32.24 -5.79 7.03
C THR A 263 32.33 -5.95 5.51
N ALA A 264 32.71 -7.13 5.03
CA ALA A 264 32.82 -7.41 3.59
C ALA A 264 31.48 -7.31 2.84
N THR A 265 30.37 -7.56 3.52
CA THR A 265 29.02 -7.46 2.95
C THR A 265 28.33 -6.12 3.19
N GLY A 266 29.04 -5.14 3.79
CA GLY A 266 28.52 -3.77 3.99
C GLY A 266 27.47 -3.65 5.09
N MET A 267 27.46 -4.55 6.09
CA MET A 267 26.54 -4.42 7.22
C MET A 267 26.81 -3.15 8.01
N VAL A 268 25.77 -2.36 8.25
CA VAL A 268 25.85 -1.13 9.07
C VAL A 268 25.37 -1.39 10.50
N ALA A 269 25.80 -0.54 11.43
CA ALA A 269 25.33 -0.59 12.81
C ALA A 269 23.88 -0.13 12.89
N LEU A 270 23.02 -0.94 13.54
CA LEU A 270 21.64 -0.63 13.81
C LEU A 270 21.43 -0.45 15.31
N LYS A 271 20.59 0.51 15.72
CA LYS A 271 20.26 0.77 17.12
C LYS A 271 19.32 -0.28 17.71
N LYS A 272 18.54 -0.97 16.87
CA LYS A 272 17.58 -2.01 17.24
C LYS A 272 17.81 -3.26 16.40
N ARG A 273 17.14 -4.37 16.75
CA ARG A 273 17.09 -5.55 15.86
C ARG A 273 16.32 -5.22 14.58
N PRO A 274 16.66 -5.82 13.45
CA PRO A 274 15.89 -5.64 12.21
C PRO A 274 14.38 -5.83 12.39
N SER A 275 13.97 -6.85 13.16
CA SER A 275 12.54 -7.12 13.41
C SER A 275 11.84 -6.04 14.25
N ASP A 276 12.57 -5.31 15.09
CA ASP A 276 11.99 -4.25 15.91
C ASP A 276 11.59 -3.06 15.03
N TYR A 277 12.40 -2.69 14.02
CA TYR A 277 12.00 -1.65 13.05
C TYR A 277 10.77 -2.07 12.25
N PHE A 278 10.66 -3.35 11.86
CA PHE A 278 9.47 -3.81 11.15
C PHE A 278 8.21 -3.66 12.01
N ARG A 279 8.28 -4.02 13.30
CA ARG A 279 7.15 -3.85 14.22
C ARG A 279 6.83 -2.40 14.55
N ASP A 280 7.84 -1.54 14.63
CA ASP A 280 7.66 -0.15 15.06
C ASP A 280 7.22 0.76 13.92
N ASN A 281 7.76 0.57 12.71
CA ASN A 281 7.65 1.49 11.60
C ASN A 281 6.75 1.00 10.47
N PHE A 282 6.41 -0.30 10.41
CA PHE A 282 5.61 -0.84 9.32
C PHE A 282 4.17 -1.15 9.72
N TYR A 283 3.29 -0.94 8.76
CA TYR A 283 1.95 -1.48 8.69
C TYR A 283 1.85 -2.38 7.46
N ILE A 284 0.93 -3.34 7.50
CA ILE A 284 0.70 -4.24 6.36
C ILE A 284 -0.78 -4.27 6.02
N THR A 285 -1.10 -4.69 4.81
CA THR A 285 -2.50 -4.78 4.36
C THR A 285 -2.88 -6.18 3.92
N THR A 286 -4.19 -6.43 3.82
CA THR A 286 -4.74 -7.72 3.39
C THR A 286 -4.82 -7.87 1.88
N SER A 287 -4.41 -6.86 1.09
CA SER A 287 -4.53 -6.85 -0.37
C SER A 287 -4.09 -8.17 -1.00
N GLY A 288 -4.92 -8.76 -1.84
CA GLY A 288 -4.62 -10.00 -2.57
C GLY A 288 -4.28 -11.24 -1.72
N MET A 289 -4.46 -11.18 -0.38
CA MET A 289 -4.07 -12.25 0.54
C MET A 289 -5.24 -12.60 1.51
N PHE A 290 -6.36 -13.03 0.93
CA PHE A 290 -7.60 -13.34 1.67
C PHE A 290 -7.56 -14.77 2.25
N TRP A 291 -6.55 -15.03 3.12
CA TRP A 291 -6.31 -16.34 3.68
C TRP A 291 -6.12 -16.30 5.21
N GLU A 292 -7.03 -16.93 5.95
CA GLU A 292 -7.08 -16.91 7.41
C GLU A 292 -5.73 -17.27 8.10
N PRO A 293 -5.01 -18.36 7.70
CA PRO A 293 -3.75 -18.69 8.36
C PRO A 293 -2.69 -17.58 8.27
N THR A 294 -2.61 -16.88 7.14
CA THR A 294 -1.67 -15.78 6.94
C THR A 294 -2.03 -14.60 7.83
N LEU A 295 -3.31 -14.21 7.89
CA LEU A 295 -3.77 -13.13 8.75
C LEU A 295 -3.53 -13.45 10.24
N LYS A 296 -3.85 -14.66 10.70
CA LYS A 296 -3.58 -15.08 12.09
C LYS A 296 -2.11 -15.04 12.44
N PHE A 297 -1.26 -15.51 11.53
CA PHE A 297 0.20 -15.45 11.71
C PHE A 297 0.67 -13.97 11.77
N ALA A 298 0.17 -13.11 10.90
CA ALA A 298 0.52 -11.69 10.90
C ALA A 298 0.11 -11.01 12.22
N ILE A 299 -1.10 -11.31 12.73
CA ILE A 299 -1.58 -10.80 14.03
C ILE A 299 -0.66 -11.30 15.17
N GLU A 300 -0.25 -12.55 15.16
CA GLU A 300 0.65 -13.11 16.20
C GLU A 300 2.02 -12.43 16.18
N VAL A 301 2.55 -12.10 15.00
CA VAL A 301 3.90 -11.54 14.84
C VAL A 301 3.96 -10.03 15.05
N LEU A 302 2.92 -9.29 14.60
CA LEU A 302 2.92 -7.82 14.55
C LEU A 302 1.91 -7.17 15.50
N GLY A 303 0.87 -7.90 15.87
CA GLY A 303 -0.31 -7.35 16.54
C GLY A 303 -1.35 -6.82 15.56
N GLU A 304 -2.61 -6.83 15.99
CA GLU A 304 -3.76 -6.37 15.21
C GLU A 304 -3.71 -4.88 14.85
N ASP A 305 -2.99 -4.07 15.62
CA ASP A 305 -2.85 -2.62 15.41
C ASP A 305 -1.96 -2.26 14.20
N ARG A 306 -1.34 -3.24 13.56
CA ARG A 306 -0.42 -3.08 12.43
C ARG A 306 -0.95 -3.61 11.10
N ILE A 307 -2.22 -4.03 11.06
CA ILE A 307 -2.82 -4.64 9.88
C ILE A 307 -4.02 -3.80 9.44
N MET A 308 -4.16 -3.55 8.15
CA MET A 308 -5.28 -2.81 7.56
C MET A 308 -5.96 -3.64 6.47
N PHE A 309 -7.25 -3.44 6.31
CA PHE A 309 -8.02 -4.02 5.22
C PHE A 309 -7.66 -3.35 3.89
N ALA A 310 -7.54 -4.15 2.84
CA ALA A 310 -7.38 -3.71 1.47
C ALA A 310 -7.93 -4.78 0.52
N ILE A 311 -8.33 -4.36 -0.67
CA ILE A 311 -8.85 -5.25 -1.73
C ILE A 311 -7.76 -5.51 -2.77
N ASP A 312 -7.11 -4.46 -3.26
CA ASP A 312 -6.25 -4.41 -4.44
C ASP A 312 -7.07 -4.29 -5.75
N THR A 313 -8.15 -3.48 -5.68
CA THR A 313 -8.95 -3.14 -6.88
C THR A 313 -8.06 -2.40 -7.90
N PRO A 314 -8.09 -2.75 -9.20
CA PRO A 314 -9.03 -3.64 -9.89
C PRO A 314 -8.48 -5.05 -10.14
N PHE A 315 -7.41 -5.45 -9.49
CA PHE A 315 -6.66 -6.67 -9.81
C PHE A 315 -7.21 -7.90 -9.09
N GLU A 316 -7.85 -7.69 -7.94
CA GLU A 316 -8.47 -8.71 -7.13
C GLU A 316 -10.00 -8.59 -7.11
N GLU A 317 -10.69 -9.66 -6.72
CA GLU A 317 -12.14 -9.66 -6.62
C GLU A 317 -12.59 -9.04 -5.29
N SER A 318 -13.38 -7.96 -5.40
CA SER A 318 -13.83 -7.20 -4.22
C SER A 318 -14.75 -8.02 -3.30
N ASP A 319 -15.57 -8.90 -3.87
CA ASP A 319 -16.45 -9.82 -3.12
C ASP A 319 -15.63 -10.72 -2.18
N ASP A 320 -14.54 -11.33 -2.70
CA ASP A 320 -13.69 -12.24 -1.92
C ASP A 320 -13.03 -11.51 -0.73
N ALA A 321 -12.55 -10.29 -0.95
CA ALA A 321 -11.95 -9.47 0.10
C ALA A 321 -12.95 -9.11 1.20
N VAL A 322 -14.15 -8.69 0.81
CA VAL A 322 -15.20 -8.29 1.74
C VAL A 322 -15.76 -9.50 2.49
N GLU A 323 -15.99 -10.63 1.81
CA GLU A 323 -16.38 -11.86 2.46
C GLU A 323 -15.33 -12.33 3.46
N PHE A 324 -14.05 -12.27 3.09
CA PHE A 324 -12.94 -12.64 3.96
C PHE A 324 -12.93 -11.81 5.25
N ILE A 325 -12.93 -10.48 5.19
CA ILE A 325 -12.87 -9.66 6.41
C ILE A 325 -14.10 -9.80 7.28
N ARG A 326 -15.26 -10.09 6.71
CA ARG A 326 -16.52 -10.32 7.45
C ARG A 326 -16.58 -11.70 8.09
N SER A 327 -16.06 -12.74 7.43
CA SER A 327 -16.21 -14.14 7.85
C SER A 327 -15.05 -14.69 8.66
N VAL A 328 -13.83 -14.14 8.52
CA VAL A 328 -12.64 -14.62 9.25
C VAL A 328 -12.88 -14.61 10.76
N PRO A 329 -12.56 -15.68 11.52
CA PRO A 329 -12.89 -15.80 12.93
C PRO A 329 -11.97 -14.92 13.80
N LEU A 330 -12.33 -13.66 13.95
CA LEU A 330 -11.68 -12.65 14.79
C LEU A 330 -12.67 -12.13 15.84
N ALA A 331 -12.16 -11.69 16.99
CA ALA A 331 -12.93 -10.88 17.91
C ALA A 331 -13.39 -9.59 17.22
N GLU A 332 -14.56 -9.06 17.57
CA GLU A 332 -15.18 -7.93 16.87
C GLU A 332 -14.32 -6.65 16.95
N ASP A 333 -13.69 -6.40 18.09
CA ASP A 333 -12.76 -5.28 18.29
C ASP A 333 -11.50 -5.40 17.42
N VAL A 334 -10.94 -6.61 17.29
CA VAL A 334 -9.80 -6.89 16.41
C VAL A 334 -10.19 -6.69 14.95
N ARG A 335 -11.38 -7.18 14.56
CA ARG A 335 -11.93 -6.99 13.22
C ARG A 335 -12.09 -5.51 12.90
N ALA A 336 -12.68 -4.71 13.79
CA ALA A 336 -12.86 -3.28 13.62
C ALA A 336 -11.53 -2.53 13.44
N LYS A 337 -10.50 -2.90 14.20
CA LYS A 337 -9.15 -2.35 14.04
C LYS A 337 -8.64 -2.57 12.62
N ILE A 338 -8.71 -3.79 12.11
CA ILE A 338 -8.24 -4.16 10.78
C ILE A 338 -9.11 -3.55 9.70
N ALA A 339 -10.43 -3.56 9.86
CA ALA A 339 -11.40 -3.13 8.88
C ALA A 339 -11.36 -1.61 8.59
N HIS A 340 -11.09 -0.79 9.61
CA HIS A 340 -11.09 0.67 9.44
C HIS A 340 -10.22 1.45 10.43
N GLN A 341 -10.16 1.11 11.74
CA GLN A 341 -9.57 1.99 12.75
C GLN A 341 -8.07 2.24 12.54
N ASN A 342 -7.34 1.23 12.07
CA ASN A 342 -5.92 1.39 11.75
C ASN A 342 -5.72 2.32 10.55
N ALA A 343 -6.56 2.20 9.52
CA ALA A 343 -6.54 3.08 8.35
C ALA A 343 -6.88 4.53 8.74
N GLU A 344 -7.90 4.73 9.58
CA GLU A 344 -8.28 6.05 10.13
C GLU A 344 -7.08 6.71 10.83
N ARG A 345 -6.39 5.95 11.68
CA ARG A 345 -5.23 6.46 12.41
C ARG A 345 -4.03 6.76 11.51
N VAL A 346 -3.67 5.81 10.63
CA VAL A 346 -2.46 5.90 9.80
C VAL A 346 -2.60 6.96 8.73
N PHE A 347 -3.75 7.01 8.07
CA PHE A 347 -4.03 7.92 6.95
C PHE A 347 -4.84 9.16 7.35
N ARG A 348 -5.09 9.36 8.64
CA ARG A 348 -5.84 10.52 9.17
C ARG A 348 -7.20 10.70 8.50
N ILE A 349 -7.89 9.57 8.30
CA ILE A 349 -9.25 9.57 7.80
C ILE A 349 -10.18 9.79 8.98
N GLU A 350 -11.08 10.77 8.87
CA GLU A 350 -12.00 11.09 9.96
C GLU A 350 -12.90 9.89 10.32
N PRO A 351 -13.02 9.56 11.61
CA PRO A 351 -14.00 8.58 12.09
C PRO A 351 -15.42 9.06 11.81
N VAL A 352 -16.34 8.15 11.49
CA VAL A 352 -17.79 8.46 11.30
C VAL A 352 -18.57 8.17 12.58
#